data_78b0124753db52a934c39a41671fb8e5
#
_entry.id   78b0124753db52a934c39a41671fb8e5
#
_cell.length_a   1.000
_cell.length_b   1.000
_cell.length_c   1.000
_cell.angle_alpha   90.00
_cell.angle_beta   90.00
_cell.angle_gamma   90.00
#
_symmetry.space_group_name_H-M   'P 1'
#
loop_
_entity.id
_entity.type
_entity.pdbx_description
1 polymer ?
#
loop_
_entity_poly.entity_id
_entity_poly.type
_entity_poly.pdbx_seq_one_letter_code
_entity_poly.pdbx_strand_id
1 'polypeptide(L)'
;MDKEFSTNGVNIHYTVAGEGVAVVLMHGWGCNTTTLASIENQLTPYFKVINIDFPGFGKSEEPLTVWGVEDYTVALESLLRAEGVNNPIMLGHSFGGRVGIVYASRNDVRKLIL
;
A
#
# COMPACT_ATOMS: atom_id res chain seq x y z
N MET A 1 6.51 8.97 -8.82
CA MET A 1 6.95 10.01 -7.88
C MET A 1 7.02 9.43 -6.48
N ASP A 2 8.16 9.58 -5.84
CA ASP A 2 8.33 9.16 -4.45
C ASP A 2 7.61 10.11 -3.52
N LYS A 3 6.89 9.58 -2.54
CA LYS A 3 6.15 10.36 -1.55
C LYS A 3 6.36 9.75 -0.17
N GLU A 4 6.08 10.55 0.85
CA GLU A 4 6.15 10.11 2.24
C GLU A 4 4.92 10.56 2.99
N PHE A 5 4.48 9.73 3.93
CA PHE A 5 3.33 10.01 4.78
C PHE A 5 3.60 9.53 6.19
N SER A 6 3.42 10.41 7.17
CA SER A 6 3.67 10.06 8.57
C SER A 6 2.35 9.75 9.27
N THR A 7 2.30 8.62 9.94
CA THR A 7 1.13 8.22 10.73
C THR A 7 1.60 7.32 11.88
N ASN A 8 1.00 7.47 13.04
CA ASN A 8 1.33 6.68 14.24
C ASN A 8 2.82 6.66 14.55
N GLY A 9 3.52 7.78 14.34
CA GLY A 9 4.94 7.91 14.62
C GLY A 9 5.87 7.26 13.62
N VAL A 10 5.35 6.79 12.47
CA VAL A 10 6.14 6.14 11.43
C VAL A 10 6.04 6.92 10.13
N ASN A 11 7.19 7.14 9.49
CA ASN A 11 7.24 7.75 8.16
C ASN A 11 7.21 6.64 7.11
N ILE A 12 6.19 6.66 6.26
CA ILE A 12 5.95 5.63 5.25
C ILE A 12 6.34 6.18 3.88
N HIS A 13 7.22 5.45 3.19
CA HIS A 13 7.57 5.75 1.80
C HIS A 13 6.63 4.99 0.87
N TYR A 14 6.18 5.66 -0.19
CA TYR A 14 5.40 5.03 -1.24
C TYR A 14 5.61 5.77 -2.55
N THR A 15 5.24 5.15 -3.65
CA THR A 15 5.31 5.77 -4.97
C THR A 15 3.91 5.93 -5.54
N VAL A 16 3.71 6.99 -6.32
CA VAL A 16 2.47 7.23 -7.04
C VAL A 16 2.83 7.52 -8.49
N ALA A 17 2.20 6.83 -9.42
CA ALA A 17 2.41 7.04 -10.84
C ALA A 17 1.12 6.75 -11.61
N GLY A 18 0.94 7.43 -12.74
CA GLY A 18 -0.23 7.24 -13.59
C GLY A 18 -1.45 8.01 -13.11
N GLU A 19 -2.55 7.83 -13.82
CA GLU A 19 -3.81 8.51 -13.56
C GLU A 19 -4.97 7.53 -13.73
N GLY A 20 -6.11 7.85 -13.14
CA GLY A 20 -7.34 7.07 -13.28
C GLY A 20 -7.71 6.32 -12.02
N VAL A 21 -8.31 5.15 -12.21
CA VAL A 21 -8.70 4.28 -11.09
C VAL A 21 -7.45 3.88 -10.32
N ALA A 22 -7.51 3.95 -8.99
CA ALA A 22 -6.37 3.64 -8.14
C ALA A 22 -6.16 2.13 -8.03
N VAL A 23 -4.89 1.71 -8.19
CA VAL A 23 -4.45 0.36 -7.90
C VAL A 23 -3.40 0.45 -6.79
N VAL A 24 -3.62 -0.25 -5.70
CA VAL A 24 -2.71 -0.27 -4.55
C VAL A 24 -1.93 -1.58 -4.56
N LEU A 25 -0.61 -1.49 -4.60
CA LEU A 25 0.27 -2.66 -4.58
C LEU A 25 0.85 -2.84 -3.18
N MET A 26 0.70 -4.04 -2.62
CA MET A 26 1.10 -4.35 -1.25
C MET A 26 2.02 -5.57 -1.26
N HIS A 27 3.31 -5.35 -0.93
CA HIS A 27 4.33 -6.39 -0.98
C HIS A 27 4.22 -7.40 0.17
N GLY A 28 4.94 -8.53 0.04
CA GLY A 28 5.05 -9.53 1.09
C GLY A 28 6.05 -9.14 2.17
N TRP A 29 6.04 -9.88 3.28
CA TRP A 29 6.95 -9.66 4.40
C TRP A 29 8.41 -9.82 3.91
N GLY A 30 9.26 -8.87 4.28
CA GLY A 30 10.65 -8.87 3.84
C GLY A 30 10.88 -8.30 2.45
N CYS A 31 9.81 -7.88 1.76
CA CYS A 31 9.88 -7.29 0.43
C CYS A 31 9.78 -5.76 0.50
N ASN A 32 9.60 -5.11 -0.64
CA ASN A 32 9.47 -3.65 -0.73
C ASN A 32 8.88 -3.28 -2.09
N THR A 33 8.83 -1.96 -2.40
CA THR A 33 8.26 -1.46 -3.64
C THR A 33 8.91 -2.04 -4.89
N THR A 34 10.20 -2.40 -4.84
CA THR A 34 10.88 -2.94 -6.02
C THR A 34 10.38 -4.33 -6.40
N THR A 35 9.84 -5.08 -5.44
CA THR A 35 9.29 -6.41 -5.68
C THR A 35 8.16 -6.37 -6.70
N LEU A 36 7.33 -5.33 -6.64
CA LEU A 36 6.16 -5.19 -7.52
C LEU A 36 6.38 -4.15 -8.62
N ALA A 37 7.60 -3.67 -8.81
CA ALA A 37 7.90 -2.60 -9.75
C ALA A 37 7.55 -2.96 -11.20
N SER A 38 7.74 -4.22 -11.60
CA SER A 38 7.41 -4.66 -12.95
C SER A 38 5.89 -4.61 -13.18
N ILE A 39 5.10 -4.96 -12.17
CA ILE A 39 3.64 -4.84 -12.23
C ILE A 39 3.24 -3.37 -12.29
N GLU A 40 3.85 -2.54 -11.46
CA GLU A 40 3.60 -1.11 -11.47
C GLU A 40 3.82 -0.53 -12.87
N ASN A 41 4.96 -0.86 -13.51
CA ASN A 41 5.27 -0.34 -14.83
C ASN A 41 4.26 -0.75 -15.90
N GLN A 42 3.68 -1.93 -15.77
CA GLN A 42 2.67 -2.40 -16.71
C GLN A 42 1.30 -1.73 -16.50
N LEU A 43 1.02 -1.27 -15.29
CA LEU A 43 -0.28 -0.70 -14.94
C LEU A 43 -0.34 0.82 -15.09
N THR A 44 0.77 1.52 -14.95
CA THR A 44 0.78 3.00 -14.98
C THR A 44 0.22 3.63 -16.25
N PRO A 45 0.27 3.00 -17.44
CA PRO A 45 -0.39 3.58 -18.62
C PRO A 45 -1.92 3.64 -18.50
N TYR A 46 -2.52 2.87 -17.59
CA TYR A 46 -3.98 2.69 -17.51
C TYR A 46 -4.58 3.09 -16.17
N PHE A 47 -3.76 3.14 -15.12
CA PHE A 47 -4.24 3.31 -13.74
C PHE A 47 -3.34 4.28 -12.97
N LYS A 48 -3.89 4.83 -11.88
CA LYS A 48 -3.08 5.50 -10.87
C LYS A 48 -2.57 4.41 -9.94
N VAL A 49 -1.26 4.17 -9.93
CA VAL A 49 -0.68 3.06 -9.15
C VAL A 49 0.00 3.62 -7.90
N ILE A 50 -0.41 3.12 -6.75
CA ILE A 50 0.19 3.42 -5.45
C ILE A 50 0.91 2.17 -4.98
N ASN A 51 2.23 2.26 -4.85
CA ASN A 51 3.07 1.14 -4.45
C ASN A 51 3.72 1.51 -3.11
N ILE A 52 3.40 0.77 -2.05
CA ILE A 52 3.78 1.12 -0.68
C ILE A 52 4.95 0.28 -0.20
N ASP A 53 5.90 0.91 0.51
CA ASP A 53 6.83 0.19 1.39
C ASP A 53 6.18 0.12 2.76
N PHE A 54 5.79 -1.07 3.20
CA PHE A 54 5.21 -1.21 4.52
C PHE A 54 6.22 -0.80 5.61
N PRO A 55 5.75 -0.22 6.72
CA PRO A 55 6.63 0.13 7.84
C PRO A 55 7.57 -1.02 8.24
N GLY A 56 8.84 -0.70 8.37
CA GLY A 56 9.90 -1.67 8.65
C GLY A 56 10.58 -2.23 7.42
N PHE A 57 10.11 -1.86 6.21
CA PHE A 57 10.65 -2.41 4.95
C PHE A 57 10.96 -1.29 3.96
N GLY A 58 11.85 -1.58 3.02
CA GLY A 58 12.24 -0.62 2.00
C GLY A 58 12.72 0.69 2.59
N LYS A 59 12.16 1.80 2.12
CA LYS A 59 12.52 3.14 2.57
C LYS A 59 11.63 3.66 3.70
N SER A 60 10.67 2.87 4.16
CA SER A 60 9.81 3.25 5.28
C SER A 60 10.51 3.01 6.61
N GLU A 61 10.19 3.86 7.59
CA GLU A 61 10.75 3.71 8.93
C GLU A 61 10.23 2.45 9.61
N GLU A 62 11.02 1.94 10.54
CA GLU A 62 10.63 0.82 11.37
C GLU A 62 9.76 1.33 12.52
N PRO A 63 8.64 0.66 12.83
CA PRO A 63 7.83 1.04 13.98
C PRO A 63 8.63 0.86 15.28
N LEU A 64 8.36 1.75 16.25
CA LEU A 64 9.03 1.71 17.56
C LEU A 64 8.48 0.60 18.45
N THR A 65 7.31 0.05 18.12
CA THR A 65 6.68 -1.05 18.85
C THR A 65 6.38 -2.18 17.89
N VAL A 66 6.03 -3.34 18.43
CA VAL A 66 5.66 -4.50 17.59
C VAL A 66 4.29 -4.22 16.97
N TRP A 67 4.21 -4.30 15.63
CA TRP A 67 2.97 -4.11 14.89
C TRP A 67 2.40 -5.45 14.45
N GLY A 68 1.08 -5.58 14.57
CA GLY A 68 0.32 -6.67 13.96
C GLY A 68 -0.37 -6.19 12.68
N VAL A 69 -1.10 -7.09 12.03
CA VAL A 69 -1.81 -6.79 10.78
C VAL A 69 -2.75 -5.60 10.95
N GLU A 70 -3.37 -5.47 12.13
CA GLU A 70 -4.27 -4.35 12.42
C GLU A 70 -3.55 -3.01 12.32
N ASP A 71 -2.34 -2.91 12.87
CA ASP A 71 -1.57 -1.65 12.84
C ASP A 71 -1.21 -1.27 11.42
N TYR A 72 -0.78 -2.25 10.61
CA TYR A 72 -0.47 -2.00 9.20
C TYR A 72 -1.72 -1.58 8.42
N THR A 73 -2.86 -2.18 8.72
CA THR A 73 -4.11 -1.84 8.06
C THR A 73 -4.55 -0.42 8.39
N VAL A 74 -4.46 -0.01 9.66
CA VAL A 74 -4.80 1.36 10.07
C VAL A 74 -3.88 2.37 9.37
N ALA A 75 -2.59 2.08 9.28
CA ALA A 75 -1.64 2.95 8.58
C ALA A 75 -2.00 3.08 7.09
N LEU A 76 -2.35 1.97 6.45
CA LEU A 76 -2.77 1.97 5.05
C LEU A 76 -4.06 2.76 4.86
N GLU A 77 -5.03 2.61 5.75
CA GLU A 77 -6.27 3.38 5.70
C GLU A 77 -5.99 4.89 5.75
N SER A 78 -5.11 5.30 6.65
CA SER A 78 -4.75 6.71 6.80
C SER A 78 -4.05 7.26 5.55
N LEU A 79 -3.13 6.48 5.00
CA LEU A 79 -2.38 6.88 3.80
C LEU A 79 -3.32 7.01 2.60
N LEU A 80 -4.18 6.03 2.37
CA LEU A 80 -5.09 6.06 1.23
C LEU A 80 -6.12 7.18 1.37
N ARG A 81 -6.56 7.48 2.59
CA ARG A 81 -7.44 8.62 2.83
C ARG A 81 -6.74 9.93 2.49
N ALA A 82 -5.48 10.07 2.89
CA ALA A 82 -4.69 11.26 2.58
C ALA A 82 -4.47 11.44 1.08
N GLU A 83 -4.37 10.34 0.33
CA GLU A 83 -4.23 10.38 -1.12
C GLU A 83 -5.56 10.55 -1.85
N GLY A 84 -6.67 10.61 -1.12
CA GLY A 84 -7.98 10.75 -1.73
C GLY A 84 -8.45 9.52 -2.49
N VAL A 85 -7.96 8.34 -2.10
CA VAL A 85 -8.29 7.09 -2.78
C VAL A 85 -9.61 6.55 -2.27
N ASN A 86 -10.54 6.31 -3.20
CA ASN A 86 -11.83 5.69 -2.92
C ASN A 86 -11.99 4.46 -3.79
N ASN A 87 -12.50 3.38 -3.21
CA ASN A 87 -12.88 2.18 -3.93
C ASN A 87 -11.75 1.66 -4.85
N PRO A 88 -10.53 1.42 -4.30
CA PRO A 88 -9.39 1.02 -5.14
C PRO A 88 -9.45 -0.44 -5.56
N ILE A 89 -8.66 -0.77 -6.61
CA ILE A 89 -8.24 -2.14 -6.87
C ILE A 89 -7.02 -2.38 -6.01
N MET A 90 -7.00 -3.49 -5.28
CA MET A 90 -5.88 -3.82 -4.39
C MET A 90 -5.25 -5.13 -4.81
N LEU A 91 -3.93 -5.15 -4.91
CA LEU A 91 -3.17 -6.34 -5.23
C LEU A 91 -2.18 -6.60 -4.11
N GLY A 92 -2.35 -7.73 -3.42
CA GLY A 92 -1.53 -8.07 -2.28
C GLY A 92 -0.80 -9.39 -2.47
N HIS A 93 0.49 -9.40 -2.16
CA HIS A 93 1.32 -10.60 -2.20
C HIS A 93 1.59 -11.04 -0.76
N SER A 94 1.18 -12.26 -0.41
CA SER A 94 1.47 -12.86 0.89
C SER A 94 0.98 -11.98 2.05
N PHE A 95 1.89 -11.41 2.85
CA PHE A 95 1.54 -10.52 3.97
C PHE A 95 0.70 -9.32 3.49
N GLY A 96 1.05 -8.73 2.34
CA GLY A 96 0.27 -7.65 1.75
C GLY A 96 -1.16 -8.07 1.45
N GLY A 97 -1.35 -9.33 1.05
CA GLY A 97 -2.69 -9.88 0.84
C GLY A 97 -3.49 -9.94 2.13
N ARG A 98 -2.84 -10.29 3.25
CA ARG A 98 -3.50 -10.32 4.56
C ARG A 98 -3.97 -8.93 4.99
N VAL A 99 -3.12 -7.92 4.80
CA VAL A 99 -3.49 -6.53 5.07
C VAL A 99 -4.64 -6.12 4.17
N GLY A 100 -4.60 -6.49 2.90
CA GLY A 100 -5.66 -6.19 1.94
C GLY A 100 -7.00 -6.80 2.34
N ILE A 101 -7.00 -8.03 2.85
CA ILE A 101 -8.22 -8.69 3.31
C ILE A 101 -8.84 -7.90 4.48
N VAL A 102 -8.03 -7.51 5.45
CA VAL A 102 -8.53 -6.74 6.60
C VAL A 102 -9.04 -5.38 6.15
N TYR A 103 -8.30 -4.71 5.26
CA TYR A 103 -8.73 -3.44 4.70
C TYR A 103 -10.10 -3.58 4.01
N ALA A 104 -10.25 -4.57 3.15
CA ALA A 104 -11.48 -4.79 2.37
C ALA A 104 -12.66 -5.19 3.26
N SER A 105 -12.40 -5.73 4.45
CA SER A 105 -13.48 -6.11 5.37
C SER A 105 -14.20 -4.90 5.95
N ARG A 106 -13.62 -3.70 5.87
CA ARG A 106 -14.20 -2.51 6.48
C ARG A 106 -14.11 -1.25 5.61
N ASN A 107 -13.65 -1.39 4.37
CA ASN A 107 -13.59 -0.29 3.42
C ASN A 107 -14.04 -0.79 2.05
N ASP A 108 -14.61 0.11 1.24
CA ASP A 108 -15.02 -0.25 -0.11
C ASP A 108 -13.78 -0.46 -0.98
N VAL A 109 -13.73 -1.60 -1.65
CA VAL A 109 -12.70 -1.88 -2.65
C VAL A 109 -13.38 -2.36 -3.93
N ARG A 110 -12.81 -1.96 -5.07
CA ARG A 110 -13.34 -2.36 -6.38
C ARG A 110 -13.04 -3.83 -6.66
N LYS A 111 -11.83 -4.26 -6.31
CA LYS A 111 -11.37 -5.63 -6.50
C LYS A 111 -10.19 -5.88 -5.58
N LEU A 112 -10.11 -7.07 -5.01
CA LEU A 112 -8.97 -7.53 -4.24
C LEU A 112 -8.37 -8.74 -4.94
N ILE A 113 -7.09 -8.63 -5.32
CA ILE A 113 -6.34 -9.67 -6.00
C ILE A 113 -5.25 -10.16 -5.04
N LEU A 114 -5.22 -11.45 -4.81
CA LEU A 114 -4.28 -12.07 -3.87
C LEU A 114 -3.29 -12.98 -4.58
#